data_34b24be66e9b87261c8d9a28ba06b298
#
_entry.id   34b24be66e9b87261c8d9a28ba06b298
#
_cell.length_a   1.000
_cell.length_b   1.000
_cell.length_c   1.000
_cell.angle_alpha   90.00
_cell.angle_beta   90.00
_cell.angle_gamma   90.00
#
_symmetry.space_group_name_H-M   'P 1'
#
loop_
_entity.id
_entity.type
_entity.pdbx_description
1 polymer ?
#
loop_
_entity_poly.entity_id
_entity_poly.type
_entity_poly.pdbx_seq_one_letter_code
_entity_poly.pdbx_strand_id
1 'polypeptide(L)'
;MFFSVVIPTYNRLPILQKCLLALENQQFNSDLVTDYEIVVVDDGSSDETILWITTAKHLLPHVKLYTQNHKGAASARNLGVQKALGDWIIFIDSDLVVTSSFLQAHSQTLDSANSNRIFSYGAVINTSNFNDPTSEPYKITDFSAAYFATGNVAIAKKWLLEAGLFDTMFKQYGWEDLELGVRLKKLGLKLIKCPQAVGYHWHPPFNIEQIPKLIEQEIQRGKMGVLFYQKHPTYEVKMMIQMTWIHKILWGVLSLRGALNEKTLKPLLKWLINQGKPNLALEVARIFLNWYNVQGVYAAYEKTK
;
A
#
# COMPACT_ATOMS: atom_id res chain seq x y z
N MET A 1 18.34 17.20 -1.41
CA MET A 1 17.89 15.79 -1.66
C MET A 1 17.26 15.71 -3.04
N PHE A 2 17.62 14.68 -3.83
CA PHE A 2 16.90 14.37 -5.08
C PHE A 2 15.96 13.19 -4.81
N PHE A 3 14.65 13.40 -5.00
CA PHE A 3 13.64 12.37 -4.78
C PHE A 3 13.21 11.70 -6.08
N SER A 4 13.09 10.35 -6.06
CA SER A 4 12.35 9.60 -7.08
C SER A 4 11.08 9.03 -6.45
N VAL A 5 9.91 9.54 -6.86
CA VAL A 5 8.61 9.02 -6.42
C VAL A 5 8.25 7.82 -7.29
N VAL A 6 8.28 6.63 -6.72
CA VAL A 6 8.04 5.36 -7.44
C VAL A 6 6.60 4.92 -7.26
N ILE A 7 5.89 4.77 -8.38
CA ILE A 7 4.45 4.48 -8.43
C ILE A 7 4.22 3.25 -9.30
N PRO A 8 3.91 2.07 -8.72
CA PRO A 8 3.41 0.94 -9.49
C PRO A 8 1.94 1.19 -9.87
N THR A 9 1.56 0.91 -11.11
CA THR A 9 0.17 1.04 -11.56
C THR A 9 -0.27 -0.15 -12.39
N TYR A 10 -1.57 -0.49 -12.29
CA TYR A 10 -2.22 -1.52 -13.10
C TYR A 10 -3.72 -1.25 -13.19
N ASN A 11 -4.22 -0.86 -14.41
CA ASN A 11 -5.64 -0.62 -14.68
C ASN A 11 -6.31 0.35 -13.68
N ARG A 12 -5.71 1.55 -13.47
CA ARG A 12 -6.19 2.54 -12.51
C ARG A 12 -6.19 3.98 -13.03
N LEU A 13 -6.29 4.17 -14.34
CA LEU A 13 -6.13 5.48 -14.98
C LEU A 13 -6.90 6.62 -14.30
N PRO A 14 -8.20 6.51 -13.95
CA PRO A 14 -8.94 7.68 -13.46
C PRO A 14 -8.36 8.30 -12.18
N ILE A 15 -7.92 7.47 -11.23
CA ILE A 15 -7.35 7.99 -9.98
C ILE A 15 -5.86 8.28 -10.12
N LEU A 16 -5.13 7.54 -10.96
CA LEU A 16 -3.73 7.82 -11.28
C LEU A 16 -3.55 9.23 -11.87
N GLN A 17 -4.50 9.70 -12.68
CA GLN A 17 -4.49 11.08 -13.20
C GLN A 17 -4.43 12.11 -12.07
N LYS A 18 -5.29 11.96 -11.06
CA LYS A 18 -5.29 12.85 -9.89
C LYS A 18 -4.00 12.74 -9.07
N CYS A 19 -3.49 11.51 -8.89
CA CYS A 19 -2.23 11.26 -8.22
C CYS A 19 -1.07 11.99 -8.90
N LEU A 20 -0.90 11.82 -10.22
CA LEU A 20 0.19 12.43 -10.96
C LEU A 20 0.09 13.96 -11.01
N LEU A 21 -1.10 14.52 -11.25
CA LEU A 21 -1.30 15.98 -11.23
C LEU A 21 -1.01 16.59 -9.86
N ALA A 22 -1.34 15.90 -8.76
CA ALA A 22 -1.00 16.36 -7.41
C ALA A 22 0.52 16.35 -7.16
N LEU A 23 1.23 15.36 -7.70
CA LEU A 23 2.69 15.29 -7.62
C LEU A 23 3.39 16.33 -8.49
N GLU A 24 2.83 16.71 -9.64
CA GLU A 24 3.37 17.80 -10.47
C GLU A 24 3.20 19.19 -9.82
N ASN A 25 2.28 19.33 -8.88
CA ASN A 25 2.01 20.58 -8.16
C ASN A 25 2.71 20.66 -6.79
N GLN A 26 3.92 20.10 -6.65
CA GLN A 26 4.65 20.14 -5.39
C GLN A 26 5.30 21.51 -5.14
N GLN A 27 5.24 21.93 -3.87
CA GLN A 27 5.88 23.17 -3.38
C GLN A 27 6.95 22.77 -2.35
N PHE A 28 8.19 23.15 -2.58
CA PHE A 28 9.30 22.82 -1.70
C PHE A 28 10.39 23.89 -1.71
N ASN A 29 11.17 23.93 -0.63
CA ASN A 29 12.37 24.76 -0.55
C ASN A 29 13.53 24.08 -1.30
N SER A 30 14.11 24.76 -2.28
CA SER A 30 15.25 24.28 -3.08
C SER A 30 16.51 24.00 -2.25
N ASP A 31 16.65 24.56 -1.05
CA ASP A 31 17.77 24.25 -0.16
C ASP A 31 17.74 22.82 0.35
N LEU A 32 16.54 22.23 0.50
CA LEU A 32 16.36 20.85 0.98
C LEU A 32 16.09 19.87 -0.13
N VAL A 33 15.24 20.23 -1.08
CA VAL A 33 14.89 19.40 -2.25
C VAL A 33 15.50 20.03 -3.48
N THR A 34 16.55 19.43 -4.00
CA THR A 34 17.26 19.95 -5.18
C THR A 34 16.49 19.67 -6.47
N ASP A 35 15.81 18.55 -6.55
CA ASP A 35 15.00 18.12 -7.70
C ASP A 35 14.16 16.89 -7.33
N TYR A 36 13.20 16.54 -8.19
CA TYR A 36 12.45 15.28 -8.09
C TYR A 36 12.03 14.76 -9.46
N GLU A 37 11.75 13.46 -9.51
CA GLU A 37 11.14 12.78 -10.64
C GLU A 37 10.00 11.86 -10.14
N ILE A 38 9.08 11.55 -11.06
CA ILE A 38 7.97 10.63 -10.81
C ILE A 38 8.18 9.41 -11.71
N VAL A 39 8.56 8.29 -11.13
CA VAL A 39 8.85 7.04 -11.84
C VAL A 39 7.60 6.16 -11.80
N VAL A 40 6.79 6.24 -12.85
CA VAL A 40 5.60 5.40 -13.02
C VAL A 40 6.01 4.09 -13.67
N VAL A 41 5.67 2.97 -13.04
CA VAL A 41 5.87 1.63 -13.59
C VAL A 41 4.52 0.99 -13.85
N ASP A 42 4.15 0.92 -15.11
CA ASP A 42 2.95 0.23 -15.56
C ASP A 42 3.19 -1.28 -15.63
N ASP A 43 2.43 -2.03 -14.85
CA ASP A 43 2.54 -3.48 -14.73
C ASP A 43 1.64 -4.22 -15.75
N GLY A 44 1.59 -3.74 -16.99
CA GLY A 44 0.86 -4.36 -18.08
C GLY A 44 -0.63 -3.99 -18.11
N SER A 45 -0.96 -2.73 -17.88
CA SER A 45 -2.35 -2.23 -17.99
C SER A 45 -2.94 -2.46 -19.37
N SER A 46 -4.22 -2.76 -19.40
CA SER A 46 -5.04 -2.89 -20.61
C SER A 46 -6.00 -1.71 -20.83
N ASP A 47 -6.04 -0.77 -19.86
CA ASP A 47 -6.76 0.48 -19.99
C ASP A 47 -5.92 1.56 -20.72
N GLU A 48 -6.42 2.77 -20.83
CA GLU A 48 -5.74 3.88 -21.52
C GLU A 48 -4.58 4.52 -20.72
N THR A 49 -4.07 3.88 -19.67
CA THR A 49 -3.01 4.43 -18.81
C THR A 49 -1.79 4.88 -19.61
N ILE A 50 -1.22 4.00 -20.43
CA ILE A 50 -0.03 4.30 -21.22
C ILE A 50 -0.30 5.41 -22.24
N LEU A 51 -1.43 5.32 -22.94
CA LEU A 51 -1.84 6.32 -23.93
C LEU A 51 -1.96 7.71 -23.30
N TRP A 52 -2.66 7.81 -22.16
CA TRP A 52 -2.86 9.08 -21.48
C TRP A 52 -1.52 9.68 -21.00
N ILE A 53 -0.66 8.92 -20.32
CA ILE A 53 0.63 9.45 -19.83
C ILE A 53 1.50 9.94 -21.00
N THR A 54 1.49 9.23 -22.13
CA THR A 54 2.30 9.60 -23.29
C THR A 54 1.79 10.84 -24.02
N THR A 55 0.47 11.04 -24.08
CA THR A 55 -0.15 12.21 -24.73
C THR A 55 -0.17 13.44 -23.83
N ALA A 56 -0.28 13.26 -22.52
CA ALA A 56 -0.33 14.32 -21.52
C ALA A 56 1.06 14.80 -21.04
N LYS A 57 2.14 14.52 -21.77
CA LYS A 57 3.53 14.87 -21.37
C LYS A 57 3.72 16.34 -21.01
N HIS A 58 2.99 17.24 -21.66
CA HIS A 58 3.06 18.67 -21.37
C HIS A 58 2.52 19.06 -19.97
N LEU A 59 1.67 18.21 -19.37
CA LEU A 59 1.17 18.34 -18.01
C LEU A 59 2.00 17.56 -16.98
N LEU A 60 2.92 16.70 -17.46
CA LEU A 60 3.64 15.71 -16.65
C LEU A 60 5.16 15.80 -16.90
N PRO A 61 5.80 16.98 -16.70
CA PRO A 61 7.22 17.18 -16.99
C PRO A 61 8.16 16.32 -16.16
N HIS A 62 7.79 15.96 -14.91
CA HIS A 62 8.61 15.13 -14.02
C HIS A 62 8.34 13.63 -14.18
N VAL A 63 7.30 13.23 -14.96
CA VAL A 63 6.92 11.81 -15.10
C VAL A 63 7.80 11.08 -16.10
N LYS A 64 8.35 9.95 -15.66
CA LYS A 64 9.03 8.94 -16.46
C LYS A 64 8.24 7.64 -16.42
N LEU A 65 7.71 7.21 -17.55
CA LEU A 65 6.94 5.98 -17.69
C LEU A 65 7.83 4.80 -18.09
N TYR A 66 7.73 3.72 -17.34
CA TYR A 66 8.30 2.41 -17.67
C TYR A 66 7.18 1.37 -17.68
N THR A 67 7.33 0.34 -18.51
CA THR A 67 6.33 -0.72 -18.66
C THR A 67 6.97 -2.07 -18.44
N GLN A 68 6.21 -3.01 -17.88
CA GLN A 68 6.58 -4.42 -17.82
C GLN A 68 5.35 -5.31 -18.07
N ASN A 69 5.57 -6.58 -18.41
CA ASN A 69 4.49 -7.57 -18.37
C ASN A 69 4.01 -7.73 -16.93
N HIS A 70 2.74 -8.06 -16.74
CA HIS A 70 2.14 -8.20 -15.41
C HIS A 70 2.90 -9.20 -14.52
N LYS A 71 3.64 -8.67 -13.52
CA LYS A 71 4.48 -9.42 -12.57
C LYS A 71 4.19 -9.07 -11.10
N GLY A 72 3.26 -8.14 -10.87
CA GLY A 72 2.85 -7.68 -9.55
C GLY A 72 3.63 -6.49 -9.01
N ALA A 73 3.09 -5.89 -7.96
CA ALA A 73 3.56 -4.62 -7.39
C ALA A 73 5.02 -4.67 -6.90
N ALA A 74 5.46 -5.78 -6.30
CA ALA A 74 6.85 -5.96 -5.86
C ALA A 74 7.84 -5.82 -7.03
N SER A 75 7.56 -6.48 -8.16
CA SER A 75 8.38 -6.38 -9.38
C SER A 75 8.37 -4.97 -9.96
N ALA A 76 7.20 -4.33 -10.01
CA ALA A 76 7.07 -2.97 -10.52
C ALA A 76 7.83 -1.97 -9.64
N ARG A 77 7.74 -2.07 -8.31
CA ARG A 77 8.53 -1.23 -7.39
C ARG A 77 10.03 -1.45 -7.56
N ASN A 78 10.47 -2.70 -7.74
CA ASN A 78 11.89 -3.01 -7.99
C ASN A 78 12.39 -2.36 -9.28
N LEU A 79 11.63 -2.46 -10.37
CA LEU A 79 11.96 -1.80 -11.63
C LEU A 79 12.02 -0.28 -11.43
N GLY A 80 11.06 0.30 -10.69
CA GLY A 80 11.06 1.72 -10.36
C GLY A 80 12.31 2.16 -9.62
N VAL A 81 12.74 1.42 -8.58
CA VAL A 81 13.99 1.70 -7.84
C VAL A 81 15.22 1.61 -8.73
N GLN A 82 15.26 0.62 -9.64
CA GLN A 82 16.39 0.47 -10.59
C GLN A 82 16.47 1.64 -11.57
N LYS A 83 15.33 2.16 -12.02
CA LYS A 83 15.23 3.28 -12.98
C LYS A 83 15.33 4.66 -12.33
N ALA A 84 15.11 4.75 -11.03
CA ALA A 84 15.18 5.98 -10.27
C ALA A 84 16.57 6.61 -10.32
N LEU A 85 16.64 7.91 -10.50
CA LEU A 85 17.89 8.71 -10.52
C LEU A 85 18.18 9.31 -9.15
N GLY A 86 17.15 9.57 -8.34
CA GLY A 86 17.28 10.16 -7.01
C GLY A 86 17.94 9.23 -5.99
N ASP A 87 18.65 9.83 -5.04
CA ASP A 87 19.24 9.12 -3.90
C ASP A 87 18.21 8.70 -2.86
N TRP A 88 17.04 9.32 -2.90
CA TRP A 88 15.90 9.05 -2.02
C TRP A 88 14.71 8.54 -2.84
N ILE A 89 14.17 7.43 -2.43
CA ILE A 89 12.98 6.83 -3.03
C ILE A 89 11.78 7.13 -2.14
N ILE A 90 10.71 7.65 -2.74
CA ILE A 90 9.40 7.73 -2.11
C ILE A 90 8.49 6.72 -2.78
N PHE A 91 7.97 5.75 -2.03
CA PHE A 91 6.91 4.87 -2.52
C PHE A 91 5.55 5.45 -2.18
N ILE A 92 4.69 5.48 -3.17
CA ILE A 92 3.25 5.70 -3.03
C ILE A 92 2.47 4.76 -3.93
N ASP A 93 1.22 4.50 -3.59
CA ASP A 93 0.31 3.75 -4.45
C ASP A 93 -0.32 4.67 -5.51
N SER A 94 -0.71 4.11 -6.65
CA SER A 94 -1.27 4.85 -7.79
C SER A 94 -2.65 5.49 -7.53
N ASP A 95 -3.25 5.20 -6.39
CA ASP A 95 -4.51 5.77 -5.89
C ASP A 95 -4.32 6.68 -4.67
N LEU A 96 -3.09 7.16 -4.43
CA LEU A 96 -2.78 8.12 -3.40
C LEU A 96 -2.64 9.53 -3.96
N VAL A 97 -3.50 10.45 -3.56
CA VAL A 97 -3.43 11.88 -3.93
C VAL A 97 -2.75 12.64 -2.80
N VAL A 98 -1.61 13.28 -3.08
CA VAL A 98 -0.78 13.92 -2.05
C VAL A 98 -1.05 15.42 -1.93
N THR A 99 -0.71 16.01 -0.77
CA THR A 99 -0.73 17.47 -0.59
C THR A 99 0.41 18.15 -1.34
N SER A 100 0.29 19.44 -1.61
CA SER A 100 1.34 20.23 -2.29
C SER A 100 2.64 20.35 -1.49
N SER A 101 2.62 20.16 -0.17
CA SER A 101 3.79 20.19 0.72
C SER A 101 4.39 18.79 0.99
N PHE A 102 3.96 17.76 0.26
CA PHE A 102 4.30 16.38 0.53
C PHE A 102 5.82 16.10 0.49
N LEU A 103 6.51 16.54 -0.58
CA LEU A 103 7.95 16.38 -0.71
C LEU A 103 8.71 17.19 0.35
N GLN A 104 8.26 18.41 0.61
CA GLN A 104 8.83 19.29 1.63
C GLN A 104 8.75 18.65 3.03
N ALA A 105 7.62 18.04 3.38
CA ALA A 105 7.44 17.42 4.68
C ALA A 105 8.38 16.23 4.88
N HIS A 106 8.53 15.35 3.87
CA HIS A 106 9.50 14.25 3.93
C HIS A 106 10.92 14.77 4.05
N SER A 107 11.32 15.78 3.25
CA SER A 107 12.68 16.31 3.28
C SER A 107 13.04 16.92 4.63
N GLN A 108 12.15 17.71 5.23
CA GLN A 108 12.36 18.30 6.56
C GLN A 108 12.51 17.23 7.64
N THR A 109 11.67 16.19 7.59
CA THR A 109 11.73 15.08 8.56
C THR A 109 13.04 14.30 8.44
N LEU A 110 13.51 14.05 7.22
CA LEU A 110 14.75 13.32 6.97
C LEU A 110 15.99 14.16 7.33
N ASP A 111 15.97 15.46 7.05
CA ASP A 111 17.07 16.38 7.33
C ASP A 111 17.25 16.62 8.83
N SER A 112 16.14 16.79 9.55
CA SER A 112 16.14 17.01 11.01
C SER A 112 16.63 15.81 11.81
N ALA A 113 16.69 14.63 11.21
CA ALA A 113 17.12 13.41 11.88
C ALA A 113 18.64 13.26 11.81
N ASN A 114 19.32 13.35 12.94
CA ASN A 114 20.78 13.17 13.05
C ASN A 114 21.22 11.72 12.80
N SER A 115 20.70 11.06 11.75
CA SER A 115 21.02 9.69 11.40
C SER A 115 20.78 9.41 9.93
N ASN A 116 21.66 8.65 9.31
CA ASN A 116 21.51 8.16 7.94
C ASN A 116 20.81 6.79 7.87
N ARG A 117 20.52 6.14 9.01
CA ARG A 117 19.80 4.86 9.09
C ARG A 117 18.34 5.06 9.49
N ILE A 118 17.64 5.84 8.67
CA ILE A 118 16.24 6.21 8.88
C ILE A 118 15.46 6.11 7.59
N PHE A 119 14.15 6.06 7.75
CA PHE A 119 13.17 6.34 6.71
C PHE A 119 11.98 7.07 7.32
N SER A 120 11.34 7.93 6.55
CA SER A 120 10.16 8.66 6.99
C SER A 120 8.89 8.01 6.47
N TYR A 121 7.86 7.91 7.32
CA TYR A 121 6.56 7.35 7.01
C TYR A 121 5.49 8.41 7.19
N GLY A 122 4.83 8.81 6.09
CA GLY A 122 3.82 9.85 6.06
C GLY A 122 2.45 9.39 6.51
N ALA A 123 1.52 10.33 6.61
CA ALA A 123 0.13 10.03 6.91
C ALA A 123 -0.62 9.55 5.67
N VAL A 124 -1.47 8.55 5.84
CA VAL A 124 -2.38 8.05 4.80
C VAL A 124 -3.80 8.18 5.32
N ILE A 125 -4.62 8.99 4.65
CA ILE A 125 -6.03 9.23 4.98
C ILE A 125 -6.89 8.51 3.96
N ASN A 126 -7.76 7.62 4.42
CA ASN A 126 -8.66 6.88 3.52
C ASN A 126 -9.85 7.76 3.11
N THR A 127 -10.12 7.83 1.82
CA THR A 127 -11.24 8.59 1.26
C THR A 127 -12.01 7.79 0.21
N SER A 128 -13.29 8.02 0.11
CA SER A 128 -14.12 7.54 -1.01
C SER A 128 -14.60 8.68 -1.92
N ASN A 129 -14.23 9.93 -1.61
CA ASN A 129 -14.57 11.09 -2.43
C ASN A 129 -13.63 11.16 -3.64
N PHE A 130 -14.10 10.71 -4.79
CA PHE A 130 -13.31 10.77 -6.03
C PHE A 130 -13.12 12.19 -6.53
N ASN A 131 -14.14 13.05 -6.40
CA ASN A 131 -14.10 14.40 -6.95
C ASN A 131 -13.11 15.30 -6.21
N ASP A 132 -13.09 15.21 -4.89
CA ASP A 132 -12.15 15.92 -4.01
C ASP A 132 -11.58 14.96 -2.96
N PRO A 133 -10.56 14.17 -3.33
CA PRO A 133 -9.95 13.19 -2.41
C PRO A 133 -9.33 13.85 -1.17
N THR A 134 -8.92 15.12 -1.27
CA THR A 134 -8.20 15.84 -0.22
C THR A 134 -9.10 16.47 0.84
N SER A 135 -10.42 16.36 0.70
CA SER A 135 -11.40 16.95 1.62
C SER A 135 -11.64 16.17 2.92
N GLU A 136 -11.15 14.93 3.03
CA GLU A 136 -11.41 14.07 4.19
C GLU A 136 -10.51 14.43 5.38
N PRO A 137 -11.07 14.55 6.60
CA PRO A 137 -10.26 14.74 7.81
C PRO A 137 -9.62 13.41 8.22
N TYR A 138 -8.47 13.49 8.93
CA TYR A 138 -7.84 12.34 9.54
C TYR A 138 -8.77 11.65 10.57
N LYS A 139 -8.86 10.33 10.51
CA LYS A 139 -9.64 9.48 11.43
C LYS A 139 -8.70 8.54 12.20
N ILE A 140 -9.09 8.12 13.40
CA ILE A 140 -8.31 7.14 14.19
C ILE A 140 -8.08 5.84 13.41
N THR A 141 -9.01 5.47 12.54
CA THR A 141 -8.90 4.29 11.66
C THR A 141 -7.82 4.42 10.59
N ASP A 142 -7.30 5.64 10.33
CA ASP A 142 -6.20 5.88 9.39
C ASP A 142 -4.82 5.63 10.02
N PHE A 143 -4.78 5.38 11.33
CA PHE A 143 -3.53 5.05 12.00
C PHE A 143 -2.96 3.71 11.52
N SER A 144 -1.70 3.73 11.10
CA SER A 144 -0.95 2.53 10.75
C SER A 144 0.17 2.26 11.75
N ALA A 145 0.19 1.03 12.28
CA ALA A 145 1.27 0.51 13.11
C ALA A 145 2.36 -0.21 12.29
N ALA A 146 2.24 -0.27 10.96
CA ALA A 146 3.22 -0.92 10.10
C ALA A 146 4.60 -0.27 10.27
N TYR A 147 5.64 -1.10 10.36
CA TYR A 147 7.00 -0.60 10.42
C TYR A 147 7.46 -0.02 9.09
N PHE A 148 7.14 -0.72 7.98
CA PHE A 148 7.39 -0.25 6.62
C PHE A 148 6.17 -0.60 5.76
N ALA A 149 5.57 0.40 5.13
CA ALA A 149 4.45 0.20 4.21
C ALA A 149 4.58 1.17 3.04
N THR A 150 4.39 0.68 1.83
CA THR A 150 4.71 1.39 0.59
C THR A 150 3.67 2.41 0.15
N GLY A 151 2.59 2.57 0.92
CA GLY A 151 1.57 3.57 0.60
C GLY A 151 2.04 5.02 0.79
N ASN A 152 3.04 5.28 1.67
CA ASN A 152 3.61 6.63 1.88
C ASN A 152 4.90 6.54 2.69
N VAL A 153 6.03 6.25 2.05
CA VAL A 153 7.32 6.10 2.74
C VAL A 153 8.47 6.64 1.91
N ALA A 154 9.37 7.42 2.53
CA ALA A 154 10.59 7.90 1.91
C ALA A 154 11.82 7.26 2.57
N ILE A 155 12.71 6.66 1.77
CA ILE A 155 13.89 5.92 2.21
C ILE A 155 15.06 6.16 1.25
N ALA A 156 16.29 6.23 1.76
CA ALA A 156 17.47 6.32 0.91
C ALA A 156 17.62 5.04 0.06
N LYS A 157 17.80 5.22 -1.25
CA LYS A 157 17.91 4.15 -2.26
C LYS A 157 18.94 3.07 -1.87
N LYS A 158 20.07 3.48 -1.30
CA LYS A 158 21.12 2.56 -0.85
C LYS A 158 20.63 1.48 0.11
N TRP A 159 19.69 1.81 1.01
CA TRP A 159 19.15 0.83 1.98
C TRP A 159 18.22 -0.18 1.34
N LEU A 160 17.49 0.21 0.29
CA LEU A 160 16.68 -0.73 -0.49
C LEU A 160 17.58 -1.72 -1.25
N LEU A 161 18.68 -1.24 -1.84
CA LEU A 161 19.66 -2.08 -2.53
C LEU A 161 20.37 -3.02 -1.55
N GLU A 162 20.82 -2.52 -0.39
CA GLU A 162 21.45 -3.33 0.66
C GLU A 162 20.51 -4.39 1.23
N ALA A 163 19.23 -4.05 1.38
CA ALA A 163 18.20 -5.01 1.80
C ALA A 163 17.84 -6.06 0.73
N GLY A 164 18.26 -5.87 -0.54
CA GLY A 164 17.97 -6.78 -1.66
C GLY A 164 16.62 -6.54 -2.33
N LEU A 165 16.04 -5.31 -2.19
CA LEU A 165 14.77 -4.90 -2.79
C LEU A 165 13.57 -5.73 -2.32
N PHE A 166 12.42 -5.59 -2.99
CA PHE A 166 11.24 -6.41 -2.72
C PHE A 166 11.44 -7.85 -3.21
N ASP A 167 11.02 -8.81 -2.43
CA ASP A 167 11.08 -10.21 -2.84
C ASP A 167 9.94 -10.54 -3.82
N THR A 168 10.30 -10.83 -5.05
CA THR A 168 9.34 -11.14 -6.13
C THR A 168 8.68 -12.53 -6.01
N MET A 169 9.00 -13.31 -4.99
CA MET A 169 8.24 -14.51 -4.65
C MET A 169 6.84 -14.18 -4.10
N PHE A 170 6.63 -12.97 -3.58
CA PHE A 170 5.30 -12.47 -3.21
C PHE A 170 4.53 -12.05 -4.48
N LYS A 171 4.03 -13.06 -5.20
CA LYS A 171 3.32 -12.88 -6.48
C LYS A 171 1.84 -12.54 -6.33
N GLN A 172 1.28 -12.76 -5.14
CA GLN A 172 -0.12 -12.51 -4.81
C GLN A 172 -0.23 -11.36 -3.81
N TYR A 173 -1.44 -11.00 -3.43
CA TYR A 173 -1.73 -9.86 -2.60
C TYR A 173 -1.13 -9.96 -1.19
N GLY A 174 -0.31 -8.96 -0.82
CA GLY A 174 0.10 -8.62 0.55
C GLY A 174 1.44 -9.18 1.03
N TRP A 175 1.96 -8.54 2.06
CA TRP A 175 3.13 -8.87 2.88
C TRP A 175 4.51 -8.52 2.29
N GLU A 176 4.64 -8.19 1.00
CA GLU A 176 5.92 -7.86 0.38
C GLU A 176 6.63 -6.67 1.00
N ASP A 177 5.86 -5.68 1.45
CA ASP A 177 6.35 -4.47 2.10
C ASP A 177 6.77 -4.74 3.56
N LEU A 178 5.96 -5.46 4.32
CA LEU A 178 6.29 -5.83 5.71
C LEU A 178 7.47 -6.81 5.76
N GLU A 179 7.61 -7.68 4.78
CA GLU A 179 8.78 -8.57 4.64
C GLU A 179 10.06 -7.76 4.41
N LEU A 180 10.03 -6.80 3.48
CA LEU A 180 11.14 -5.87 3.29
C LEU A 180 11.41 -5.07 4.56
N GLY A 181 10.35 -4.63 5.26
CA GLY A 181 10.46 -3.95 6.55
C GLY A 181 11.22 -4.75 7.60
N VAL A 182 11.03 -6.07 7.68
CA VAL A 182 11.81 -6.95 8.58
C VAL A 182 13.30 -6.93 8.21
N ARG A 183 13.64 -6.96 6.92
CA ARG A 183 15.04 -6.88 6.47
C ARG A 183 15.66 -5.51 6.76
N LEU A 184 14.93 -4.42 6.52
CA LEU A 184 15.37 -3.07 6.86
C LEU A 184 15.59 -2.88 8.38
N LYS A 185 14.70 -3.46 9.20
CA LYS A 185 14.84 -3.46 10.66
C LYS A 185 16.12 -4.20 11.11
N LYS A 186 16.45 -5.32 10.46
CA LYS A 186 17.72 -6.05 10.72
C LYS A 186 18.96 -5.25 10.33
N LEU A 187 18.88 -4.38 9.33
CA LEU A 187 19.92 -3.42 8.96
C LEU A 187 20.03 -2.23 9.94
N GLY A 188 19.19 -2.19 10.96
CA GLY A 188 19.20 -1.15 11.99
C GLY A 188 18.54 0.16 11.59
N LEU A 189 17.71 0.17 10.52
CA LEU A 189 16.96 1.36 10.16
C LEU A 189 15.90 1.67 11.22
N LYS A 190 15.60 2.94 11.39
CA LYS A 190 14.55 3.43 12.30
C LYS A 190 13.47 4.16 11.52
N LEU A 191 12.22 3.88 11.86
CA LEU A 191 11.06 4.61 11.36
C LEU A 191 10.96 5.97 12.08
N ILE A 192 10.79 7.04 11.28
CA ILE A 192 10.38 8.37 11.77
C ILE A 192 9.00 8.68 11.18
N LYS A 193 8.03 8.98 12.03
CA LYS A 193 6.71 9.42 11.57
C LYS A 193 6.78 10.85 11.03
N CYS A 194 6.17 11.06 9.88
CA CYS A 194 6.05 12.35 9.21
C CYS A 194 4.57 12.68 8.95
N PRO A 195 3.80 13.08 9.98
CA PRO A 195 2.37 13.30 9.85
C PRO A 195 2.01 14.45 8.88
N GLN A 196 2.96 15.33 8.57
CA GLN A 196 2.80 16.45 7.63
C GLN A 196 2.88 16.00 6.16
N ALA A 197 3.52 14.86 5.85
CA ALA A 197 3.51 14.26 4.52
C ALA A 197 2.20 13.49 4.33
N VAL A 198 1.15 14.20 3.93
CA VAL A 198 -0.21 13.65 3.84
C VAL A 198 -0.50 13.15 2.43
N GLY A 199 -0.99 11.92 2.34
CA GLY A 199 -1.56 11.34 1.15
C GLY A 199 -2.98 10.82 1.41
N TYR A 200 -3.87 11.04 0.47
CA TYR A 200 -5.27 10.61 0.52
C TYR A 200 -5.46 9.40 -0.37
N HIS A 201 -5.70 8.25 0.27
CA HIS A 201 -5.82 6.97 -0.40
C HIS A 201 -7.27 6.73 -0.81
N TRP A 202 -7.52 6.83 -2.10
CA TRP A 202 -8.87 6.69 -2.61
C TRP A 202 -9.28 5.24 -2.79
N HIS A 203 -10.42 4.91 -2.25
CA HIS A 203 -11.10 3.63 -2.47
C HIS A 203 -12.55 3.86 -2.89
N PRO A 204 -13.05 3.15 -3.91
CA PRO A 204 -14.46 3.24 -4.21
C PRO A 204 -15.29 2.79 -3.00
N PRO A 205 -16.47 3.40 -2.77
CA PRO A 205 -17.36 2.97 -1.71
C PRO A 205 -17.62 1.46 -1.80
N PHE A 206 -17.63 0.81 -0.63
CA PHE A 206 -17.88 -0.64 -0.59
C PHE A 206 -19.25 -0.98 -1.17
N ASN A 207 -19.27 -2.00 -2.04
CA ASN A 207 -20.48 -2.59 -2.57
C ASN A 207 -20.39 -4.13 -2.54
N ILE A 208 -21.55 -4.79 -2.70
CA ILE A 208 -21.64 -6.25 -2.60
C ILE A 208 -20.90 -6.98 -3.72
N GLU A 209 -20.80 -6.35 -4.88
CA GLU A 209 -20.16 -6.95 -6.06
C GLU A 209 -18.65 -7.12 -5.89
N GLN A 210 -18.06 -6.37 -4.94
CA GLN A 210 -16.64 -6.49 -4.57
C GLN A 210 -16.34 -7.70 -3.69
N ILE A 211 -17.34 -8.30 -3.03
CA ILE A 211 -17.14 -9.36 -2.03
C ILE A 211 -16.35 -10.57 -2.57
N PRO A 212 -16.63 -11.12 -3.76
CA PRO A 212 -15.87 -12.25 -4.27
C PRO A 212 -14.37 -11.93 -4.43
N LYS A 213 -14.06 -10.73 -4.93
CA LYS A 213 -12.67 -10.25 -5.07
C LYS A 213 -11.99 -10.07 -3.71
N LEU A 214 -12.70 -9.50 -2.73
CA LEU A 214 -12.16 -9.31 -1.38
C LEU A 214 -11.88 -10.64 -0.69
N ILE A 215 -12.75 -11.64 -0.84
CA ILE A 215 -12.53 -13.00 -0.31
C ILE A 215 -11.28 -13.61 -0.94
N GLU A 216 -11.14 -13.51 -2.27
CA GLU A 216 -9.97 -14.02 -2.96
C GLU A 216 -8.68 -13.34 -2.49
N GLN A 217 -8.70 -12.02 -2.33
CA GLN A 217 -7.58 -11.26 -1.79
C GLN A 217 -7.19 -11.71 -0.37
N GLU A 218 -8.16 -11.96 0.51
CA GLU A 218 -7.87 -12.45 1.86
C GLU A 218 -7.31 -13.87 1.88
N ILE A 219 -7.76 -14.75 0.98
CA ILE A 219 -7.18 -16.09 0.81
C ILE A 219 -5.74 -15.99 0.28
N GLN A 220 -5.48 -15.14 -0.71
CA GLN A 220 -4.14 -14.87 -1.25
C GLN A 220 -3.22 -14.30 -0.17
N ARG A 221 -3.71 -13.33 0.60
CA ARG A 221 -3.00 -12.73 1.73
C ARG A 221 -2.63 -13.79 2.78
N GLY A 222 -3.53 -14.72 3.07
CA GLY A 222 -3.23 -15.86 3.96
C GLY A 222 -2.09 -16.74 3.44
N LYS A 223 -2.10 -17.06 2.14
CA LYS A 223 -1.03 -17.86 1.50
C LYS A 223 0.32 -17.13 1.53
N MET A 224 0.34 -15.85 1.16
CA MET A 224 1.57 -15.03 1.19
C MET A 224 2.06 -14.80 2.62
N GLY A 225 1.17 -14.77 3.61
CA GLY A 225 1.52 -14.74 5.02
C GLY A 225 2.33 -15.97 5.46
N VAL A 226 1.97 -17.15 4.98
CA VAL A 226 2.77 -18.37 5.25
C VAL A 226 4.16 -18.28 4.62
N LEU A 227 4.27 -17.79 3.39
CA LEU A 227 5.57 -17.52 2.76
C LEU A 227 6.40 -16.55 3.59
N PHE A 228 5.77 -15.48 4.10
CA PHE A 228 6.44 -14.52 4.98
C PHE A 228 6.96 -15.20 6.25
N TYR A 229 6.15 -16.05 6.88
CA TYR A 229 6.57 -16.80 8.06
C TYR A 229 7.71 -17.81 7.76
N GLN A 230 7.70 -18.47 6.63
CA GLN A 230 8.78 -19.38 6.22
C GLN A 230 10.12 -18.65 6.09
N LYS A 231 10.11 -17.40 5.58
CA LYS A 231 11.32 -16.57 5.46
C LYS A 231 11.78 -15.99 6.80
N HIS A 232 10.84 -15.68 7.67
CA HIS A 232 11.08 -15.08 8.98
C HIS A 232 10.24 -15.80 10.05
N PRO A 233 10.70 -16.99 10.55
CA PRO A 233 9.91 -17.84 11.47
C PRO A 233 9.93 -17.28 12.91
N THR A 234 9.39 -16.08 13.12
CA THR A 234 9.31 -15.42 14.42
C THR A 234 7.87 -15.39 14.94
N TYR A 235 7.73 -15.24 16.26
CA TYR A 235 6.40 -15.06 16.86
C TYR A 235 5.74 -13.74 16.41
N GLU A 236 6.54 -12.69 16.21
CA GLU A 236 6.07 -11.40 15.66
C GLU A 236 5.39 -11.60 14.30
N VAL A 237 6.01 -12.33 13.37
CA VAL A 237 5.41 -12.64 12.06
C VAL A 237 4.16 -13.52 12.21
N LYS A 238 4.16 -14.52 13.11
CA LYS A 238 2.94 -15.31 13.40
C LYS A 238 1.77 -14.43 13.83
N MET A 239 2.03 -13.44 14.68
CA MET A 239 1.01 -12.47 15.11
C MET A 239 0.52 -11.61 13.95
N MET A 240 1.44 -11.08 13.13
CA MET A 240 1.08 -10.24 11.97
C MET A 240 0.18 -10.96 10.97
N ILE A 241 0.52 -12.20 10.61
CA ILE A 241 -0.23 -12.99 9.63
C ILE A 241 -1.45 -13.72 10.24
N GLN A 242 -1.77 -13.46 11.50
CA GLN A 242 -2.87 -14.09 12.23
C GLN A 242 -2.76 -15.63 12.34
N MET A 243 -1.53 -16.19 12.34
CA MET A 243 -1.25 -17.62 12.43
C MET A 243 -1.09 -18.10 13.88
N THR A 244 -1.92 -17.62 14.80
CA THR A 244 -1.93 -18.06 16.20
C THR A 244 -3.28 -18.68 16.57
N TRP A 245 -3.28 -19.56 17.56
CA TRP A 245 -4.51 -20.18 18.06
C TRP A 245 -5.52 -19.13 18.58
N ILE A 246 -5.01 -18.00 19.10
CA ILE A 246 -5.87 -16.87 19.58
C ILE A 246 -6.67 -16.30 18.41
N HIS A 247 -6.03 -16.02 17.26
CA HIS A 247 -6.72 -15.49 16.08
C HIS A 247 -7.72 -16.51 15.51
N LYS A 248 -7.35 -17.82 15.53
CA LYS A 248 -8.25 -18.89 15.08
C LYS A 248 -9.51 -18.97 15.94
N ILE A 249 -9.38 -18.86 17.27
CA ILE A 249 -10.53 -18.82 18.17
C ILE A 249 -11.32 -17.52 17.99
N LEU A 250 -10.66 -16.36 18.01
CA LEU A 250 -11.30 -15.05 17.86
C LEU A 250 -12.19 -15.00 16.62
N TRP A 251 -11.62 -15.26 15.45
CA TRP A 251 -12.38 -15.21 14.22
C TRP A 251 -13.36 -16.37 14.06
N GLY A 252 -13.07 -17.52 14.65
CA GLY A 252 -14.02 -18.63 14.74
C GLY A 252 -15.27 -18.28 15.56
N VAL A 253 -15.11 -17.60 16.69
CA VAL A 253 -16.23 -17.11 17.51
C VAL A 253 -16.98 -15.99 16.80
N LEU A 254 -16.28 -14.96 16.32
CA LEU A 254 -16.91 -13.80 15.66
C LEU A 254 -17.66 -14.19 14.38
N SER A 255 -17.16 -15.15 13.62
CA SER A 255 -17.84 -15.65 12.42
C SER A 255 -18.84 -16.78 12.69
N LEU A 256 -19.03 -17.18 13.95
CA LEU A 256 -19.78 -18.38 14.34
C LEU A 256 -19.27 -19.62 13.55
N ARG A 257 -17.96 -19.81 13.51
CA ARG A 257 -17.25 -20.85 12.73
C ARG A 257 -17.58 -20.84 11.24
N GLY A 258 -17.81 -19.64 10.68
CA GLY A 258 -18.11 -19.43 9.26
C GLY A 258 -19.60 -19.45 8.93
N ALA A 259 -20.50 -19.56 9.91
CA ALA A 259 -21.95 -19.40 9.69
C ALA A 259 -22.30 -17.97 9.29
N LEU A 260 -21.59 -16.97 9.84
CA LEU A 260 -21.64 -15.58 9.36
C LEU A 260 -20.69 -15.43 8.18
N ASN A 261 -21.21 -15.53 6.96
CA ASN A 261 -20.48 -15.48 5.72
C ASN A 261 -21.13 -14.54 4.70
N GLU A 262 -20.57 -14.46 3.49
CA GLU A 262 -21.04 -13.59 2.44
C GLU A 262 -22.51 -13.82 2.01
N LYS A 263 -23.04 -15.04 2.22
CA LYS A 263 -24.41 -15.38 1.88
C LYS A 263 -25.37 -14.97 2.99
N THR A 264 -25.04 -15.35 4.25
CA THR A 264 -25.90 -15.09 5.41
C THR A 264 -25.96 -13.62 5.79
N LEU A 265 -24.86 -12.87 5.61
CA LEU A 265 -24.81 -11.44 5.91
C LEU A 265 -25.25 -10.55 4.72
N LYS A 266 -25.42 -11.10 3.54
CA LYS A 266 -25.81 -10.33 2.33
C LYS A 266 -27.03 -9.42 2.52
N PRO A 267 -28.14 -9.85 3.16
CA PRO A 267 -29.29 -8.97 3.38
C PRO A 267 -28.93 -7.75 4.25
N LEU A 268 -28.19 -7.96 5.35
CA LEU A 268 -27.76 -6.90 6.25
C LEU A 268 -26.80 -5.92 5.54
N LEU A 269 -25.84 -6.43 4.77
CA LEU A 269 -24.90 -5.60 4.02
C LEU A 269 -25.64 -4.73 3.00
N LYS A 270 -26.59 -5.30 2.24
CA LYS A 270 -27.46 -4.54 1.31
C LYS A 270 -28.21 -3.43 2.03
N TRP A 271 -28.81 -3.77 3.17
CA TRP A 271 -29.57 -2.79 3.96
C TRP A 271 -28.67 -1.63 4.42
N LEU A 272 -27.48 -1.91 4.94
CA LEU A 272 -26.52 -0.87 5.37
C LEU A 272 -26.08 0.03 4.21
N ILE A 273 -25.80 -0.56 3.05
CA ILE A 273 -25.39 0.20 1.84
C ILE A 273 -26.54 1.11 1.39
N ASN A 274 -27.78 0.60 1.37
CA ASN A 274 -28.96 1.38 0.98
C ASN A 274 -29.28 2.53 1.98
N GLN A 275 -28.82 2.38 3.24
CA GLN A 275 -28.86 3.46 4.26
C GLN A 275 -27.70 4.47 4.13
N GLY A 276 -26.91 4.41 3.07
CA GLY A 276 -25.75 5.29 2.88
C GLY A 276 -24.59 5.01 3.84
N LYS A 277 -24.47 3.79 4.39
CA LYS A 277 -23.45 3.38 5.36
C LYS A 277 -22.50 2.30 4.82
N PRO A 278 -21.85 2.50 3.64
CA PRO A 278 -20.99 1.49 3.02
C PRO A 278 -19.77 1.14 3.90
N ASN A 279 -19.22 2.10 4.64
CA ASN A 279 -18.10 1.85 5.55
C ASN A 279 -18.48 0.90 6.68
N LEU A 280 -19.68 1.07 7.28
CA LEU A 280 -20.17 0.14 8.30
C LEU A 280 -20.45 -1.23 7.70
N ALA A 281 -20.96 -1.31 6.48
CA ALA A 281 -21.15 -2.57 5.78
C ALA A 281 -19.81 -3.29 5.57
N LEU A 282 -18.74 -2.58 5.22
CA LEU A 282 -17.40 -3.15 5.11
C LEU A 282 -16.89 -3.67 6.45
N GLU A 283 -17.08 -2.94 7.57
CA GLU A 283 -16.68 -3.42 8.89
C GLU A 283 -17.41 -4.72 9.27
N VAL A 284 -18.71 -4.81 8.96
CA VAL A 284 -19.46 -6.07 9.15
C VAL A 284 -18.91 -7.18 8.24
N ALA A 285 -18.57 -6.88 6.99
CA ALA A 285 -18.01 -7.86 6.07
C ALA A 285 -16.63 -8.37 6.54
N ARG A 286 -15.83 -7.57 7.24
CA ARG A 286 -14.54 -7.98 7.81
C ARG A 286 -14.64 -9.19 8.74
N ILE A 287 -15.80 -9.49 9.32
CA ILE A 287 -16.03 -10.68 10.14
C ILE A 287 -15.71 -11.95 9.33
N PHE A 288 -16.34 -12.11 8.17
CA PHE A 288 -16.07 -13.28 7.33
C PHE A 288 -14.79 -13.14 6.50
N LEU A 289 -14.39 -11.94 6.10
CA LEU A 289 -13.15 -11.73 5.38
C LEU A 289 -11.94 -12.18 6.20
N ASN A 290 -11.85 -11.78 7.46
CA ASN A 290 -10.78 -12.26 8.36
C ASN A 290 -10.87 -13.77 8.63
N TRP A 291 -12.07 -14.33 8.68
CA TRP A 291 -12.23 -15.79 8.77
C TRP A 291 -11.63 -16.49 7.54
N TYR A 292 -11.92 -16.00 6.32
CA TYR A 292 -11.30 -16.53 5.10
C TYR A 292 -9.78 -16.38 5.10
N ASN A 293 -9.25 -15.26 5.59
CA ASN A 293 -7.81 -15.06 5.75
C ASN A 293 -7.21 -16.14 6.66
N VAL A 294 -7.74 -16.32 7.86
CA VAL A 294 -7.25 -17.33 8.82
C VAL A 294 -7.33 -18.74 8.25
N GLN A 295 -8.44 -19.10 7.59
CA GLN A 295 -8.56 -20.39 6.92
C GLN A 295 -7.49 -20.54 5.81
N GLY A 296 -7.26 -19.50 5.02
CA GLY A 296 -6.22 -19.44 3.99
C GLY A 296 -4.81 -19.67 4.56
N VAL A 297 -4.49 -19.04 5.71
CA VAL A 297 -3.22 -19.22 6.42
C VAL A 297 -3.03 -20.68 6.85
N TYR A 298 -4.01 -21.25 7.54
CA TYR A 298 -3.87 -22.64 8.02
C TYR A 298 -3.84 -23.66 6.89
N ALA A 299 -4.69 -23.51 5.88
CA ALA A 299 -4.69 -24.40 4.71
C ALA A 299 -3.37 -24.32 3.92
N ALA A 300 -2.75 -23.14 3.82
CA ALA A 300 -1.44 -23.00 3.19
C ALA A 300 -0.33 -23.60 4.06
N TYR A 301 -0.37 -23.38 5.38
CA TYR A 301 0.65 -23.89 6.29
C TYR A 301 0.67 -25.42 6.38
N GLU A 302 -0.50 -26.06 6.35
CA GLU A 302 -0.60 -27.54 6.34
C GLU A 302 0.04 -28.16 5.10
N LYS A 303 0.02 -27.46 3.95
CA LYS A 303 0.66 -27.93 2.71
C LYS A 303 2.20 -27.81 2.73
N THR A 304 2.75 -27.15 3.74
CA THR A 304 4.21 -26.93 3.86
C THR A 304 4.87 -27.83 4.89
N LYS A 305 4.06 -28.64 5.60
CA LYS A 305 4.53 -29.70 6.49
C LYS A 305 4.80 -30.97 5.72
#